data_ccf9472e468d605299f4ab42e2cd23e7
#
_entry.id   ccf9472e468d605299f4ab42e2cd23e7
#
_cell.length_a   1.000
_cell.length_b   1.000
_cell.length_c   1.000
_cell.angle_alpha   90.00
_cell.angle_beta   90.00
_cell.angle_gamma   90.00
#
_symmetry.space_group_name_H-M   'P 1'
#
loop_
_entity.id
_entity.type
_entity.pdbx_description
1 polymer ?
#
loop_
_entity_poly.entity_id
_entity_poly.type
_entity_poly.pdbx_seq_one_letter_code
_entity_poly.pdbx_strand_id
1 'polypeptide(L)'
;HLDSGVNRALPHGRGSVSTSFTHADGTWRTVTYPAGFTPVTQLESARLGIITPQMQRVAEREPHLSAEQIRDEVAAGRMVIPANIKHLAHKLDPMCIGRASKTKVNANMGASPVASNIDEEIEKLQWAEKWQASTVMDLSTGGDLDATRQALIENSTVPIGTVPIYSMIIGRKLEDLDEQVILETVRHQAEQGVDYFTIHAGILKEHLPLARKRLIGLVSRGGSLLAKWMLHHRKENPTNTAWEDICDVMREYDVTFSIGDGCRPGGLADATDELQLAELVEIGNLTERAWRRGVQVMVEGPGHVPFDQIEYNMKLQRSLCHGAPFYVLGPLVTDIFPGYDHITSCIGATAAAMAPTKPTTALKRHRATR
;
A
#
# COMPACT_ATOMS: atom_id res chain seq x y z
N HIS A 1 20.61 -21.64 2.95
CA HIS A 1 19.36 -22.42 2.89
C HIS A 1 18.25 -21.58 3.48
N LEU A 2 17.52 -20.87 2.63
CA LEU A 2 16.18 -20.40 2.95
C LEU A 2 15.29 -21.62 2.75
N ASP A 3 15.01 -22.30 3.83
CA ASP A 3 13.99 -23.36 3.83
C ASP A 3 12.68 -22.71 3.37
N SER A 4 12.07 -23.25 2.34
CA SER A 4 10.80 -22.77 1.79
C SER A 4 9.77 -22.77 2.92
N GLY A 5 9.40 -21.56 3.38
CA GLY A 5 8.64 -21.39 4.62
C GLY A 5 7.18 -21.80 4.57
N VAL A 6 6.73 -22.47 3.53
CA VAL A 6 5.35 -23.00 3.45
C VAL A 6 5.41 -24.51 3.45
N ASN A 7 5.09 -25.10 4.60
CA ASN A 7 4.85 -26.53 4.69
C ASN A 7 3.43 -26.87 4.19
N ARG A 8 3.33 -28.05 3.55
CA ARG A 8 2.10 -28.57 2.94
C ARG A 8 0.91 -28.42 3.88
N ALA A 9 -0.22 -28.07 3.31
CA ALA A 9 -1.50 -28.09 3.98
C ALA A 9 -1.72 -29.44 4.69
N LEU A 10 -1.88 -29.38 6.00
CA LEU A 10 -2.22 -30.57 6.81
C LEU A 10 -3.72 -30.58 7.04
N PRO A 11 -4.42 -31.65 6.71
CA PRO A 11 -5.85 -31.78 7.05
C PRO A 11 -5.99 -31.88 8.58
N HIS A 12 -6.70 -30.93 9.17
CA HIS A 12 -7.10 -30.97 10.57
C HIS A 12 -8.62 -31.08 10.68
N GLY A 13 -9.08 -32.15 11.28
CA GLY A 13 -10.50 -32.42 11.43
C GLY A 13 -11.19 -32.78 10.09
N ARG A 14 -12.44 -33.21 10.15
CA ARG A 14 -13.22 -33.56 8.95
C ARG A 14 -13.43 -32.30 8.11
N GLY A 15 -12.50 -32.04 7.19
CA GLY A 15 -12.66 -31.12 6.08
C GLY A 15 -12.06 -29.71 6.24
N SER A 16 -11.22 -29.40 7.24
CA SER A 16 -10.44 -28.15 7.27
C SER A 16 -9.03 -28.33 6.69
N VAL A 17 -8.46 -27.25 6.16
CA VAL A 17 -7.09 -27.20 5.64
C VAL A 17 -6.28 -26.21 6.45
N SER A 18 -5.17 -26.64 7.03
CA SER A 18 -4.22 -25.78 7.75
C SER A 18 -2.92 -25.68 6.99
N THR A 19 -2.39 -24.49 6.92
CA THR A 19 -1.10 -24.22 6.30
C THR A 19 -0.21 -23.43 7.27
N SER A 20 1.07 -23.74 7.29
CA SER A 20 2.05 -23.02 8.11
C SER A 20 3.07 -22.35 7.22
N PHE A 21 3.51 -21.15 7.60
CA PHE A 21 4.52 -20.38 6.91
C PHE A 21 5.42 -19.68 7.91
N THR A 22 6.64 -19.33 7.50
CA THR A 22 7.57 -18.59 8.34
C THR A 22 7.26 -17.10 8.26
N HIS A 23 6.92 -16.51 9.39
CA HIS A 23 6.69 -15.09 9.54
C HIS A 23 8.02 -14.29 9.47
N ALA A 24 7.95 -12.97 9.31
CA ALA A 24 9.14 -12.12 9.17
C ALA A 24 10.03 -12.10 10.42
N ASP A 25 9.48 -12.38 11.59
CA ASP A 25 10.19 -12.55 12.88
C ASP A 25 10.87 -13.91 13.03
N GLY A 26 10.74 -14.79 12.03
CA GLY A 26 11.28 -16.16 12.05
C GLY A 26 10.37 -17.18 12.73
N THR A 27 9.25 -16.77 13.31
CA THR A 27 8.29 -17.69 13.95
C THR A 27 7.41 -18.39 12.91
N TRP A 28 6.97 -19.60 13.24
CA TRP A 28 5.98 -20.31 12.44
C TRP A 28 4.57 -19.82 12.79
N ARG A 29 3.80 -19.50 11.75
CA ARG A 29 2.39 -19.14 11.87
C ARG A 29 1.56 -20.18 11.13
N THR A 30 0.43 -20.56 11.71
CA THR A 30 -0.52 -21.48 11.09
C THR A 30 -1.84 -20.77 10.85
N VAL A 31 -2.36 -20.90 9.64
CA VAL A 31 -3.69 -20.43 9.27
C VAL A 31 -4.53 -21.65 8.88
N THR A 32 -5.76 -21.72 9.40
CA THR A 32 -6.69 -22.80 9.12
C THR A 32 -7.89 -22.28 8.36
N TYR A 33 -8.17 -22.88 7.23
CA TYR A 33 -9.33 -22.60 6.39
C TYR A 33 -10.38 -23.69 6.55
N PRO A 34 -11.69 -23.36 6.52
CA PRO A 34 -12.75 -24.34 6.60
C PRO A 34 -12.77 -25.26 5.38
N ALA A 35 -13.44 -26.39 5.50
CA ALA A 35 -13.67 -27.30 4.39
C ALA A 35 -14.37 -26.60 3.22
N GLY A 36 -13.89 -26.84 2.00
CA GLY A 36 -14.46 -26.25 0.79
C GLY A 36 -14.16 -24.75 0.62
N PHE A 37 -13.25 -24.20 1.41
CA PHE A 37 -12.82 -22.82 1.24
C PHE A 37 -12.20 -22.60 -0.15
N THR A 38 -12.73 -21.62 -0.86
CA THR A 38 -12.21 -21.19 -2.17
C THR A 38 -11.44 -19.89 -1.98
N PRO A 39 -10.13 -19.86 -2.25
CA PRO A 39 -9.34 -18.65 -2.14
C PRO A 39 -9.76 -17.64 -3.22
N VAL A 40 -9.78 -16.37 -2.85
CA VAL A 40 -10.04 -15.26 -3.75
C VAL A 40 -8.74 -14.49 -4.00
N THR A 41 -7.99 -14.21 -2.93
CA THR A 41 -6.81 -13.36 -3.01
C THR A 41 -5.53 -14.16 -3.28
N GLN A 42 -4.50 -13.45 -3.77
CA GLN A 42 -3.17 -14.03 -3.93
C GLN A 42 -2.63 -14.54 -2.58
N LEU A 43 -2.90 -13.82 -1.49
CA LEU A 43 -2.48 -14.21 -0.14
C LEU A 43 -3.13 -15.52 0.30
N GLU A 44 -4.43 -15.68 0.09
CA GLU A 44 -5.16 -16.91 0.43
C GLU A 44 -4.68 -18.09 -0.42
N SER A 45 -4.53 -17.87 -1.73
CA SER A 45 -4.00 -18.88 -2.65
C SER A 45 -2.60 -19.33 -2.23
N ALA A 46 -1.71 -18.39 -1.93
CA ALA A 46 -0.36 -18.69 -1.48
C ALA A 46 -0.35 -19.49 -0.17
N ARG A 47 -1.18 -19.12 0.80
CA ARG A 47 -1.32 -19.83 2.09
C ARG A 47 -1.90 -21.22 1.95
N LEU A 48 -2.65 -21.49 0.88
CA LEU A 48 -3.12 -22.85 0.53
C LEU A 48 -2.09 -23.65 -0.29
N GLY A 49 -0.92 -23.07 -0.55
CA GLY A 49 0.14 -23.70 -1.36
C GLY A 49 -0.11 -23.63 -2.87
N ILE A 50 -1.09 -22.85 -3.31
CA ILE A 50 -1.47 -22.70 -4.71
C ILE A 50 -0.57 -21.64 -5.37
N ILE A 51 0.03 -22.02 -6.49
CA ILE A 51 0.73 -21.10 -7.38
C ILE A 51 -0.27 -20.62 -8.43
N THR A 52 -0.59 -19.33 -8.40
CA THR A 52 -1.53 -18.72 -9.34
C THR A 52 -0.86 -18.39 -10.67
N PRO A 53 -1.64 -18.15 -11.75
CA PRO A 53 -1.08 -17.63 -13.00
C PRO A 53 -0.32 -16.31 -12.81
N GLN A 54 -0.77 -15.45 -11.90
CA GLN A 54 -0.10 -14.20 -11.56
C GLN A 54 1.27 -14.43 -10.93
N MET A 55 1.41 -15.41 -10.02
CA MET A 55 2.71 -15.79 -9.43
C MET A 55 3.65 -16.36 -10.49
N GLN A 56 3.15 -17.15 -11.44
CA GLN A 56 3.94 -17.66 -12.56
C GLN A 56 4.44 -16.50 -13.44
N ARG A 57 3.55 -15.56 -13.79
CA ARG A 57 3.92 -14.37 -14.56
C ARG A 57 4.97 -13.52 -13.85
N VAL A 58 4.83 -13.34 -12.53
CA VAL A 58 5.82 -12.64 -11.70
C VAL A 58 7.18 -13.35 -11.75
N ALA A 59 7.23 -14.68 -11.71
CA ALA A 59 8.50 -15.42 -11.82
C ALA A 59 9.21 -15.19 -13.16
N GLU A 60 8.46 -15.04 -14.25
CA GLU A 60 9.04 -14.67 -15.55
C GLU A 60 9.66 -13.26 -15.53
N ARG A 61 9.07 -12.32 -14.78
CA ARG A 61 9.56 -10.94 -14.67
C ARG A 61 10.68 -10.77 -13.62
N GLU A 62 10.78 -11.70 -12.68
CA GLU A 62 11.78 -11.72 -11.59
C GLU A 62 12.63 -13.01 -11.71
N PRO A 63 13.49 -13.15 -12.74
CA PRO A 63 14.14 -14.42 -13.09
C PRO A 63 15.07 -14.99 -12.03
N HIS A 64 15.32 -14.25 -10.94
CA HIS A 64 16.07 -14.72 -9.77
C HIS A 64 15.17 -15.39 -8.71
N LEU A 65 13.86 -15.43 -8.91
CA LEU A 65 12.87 -16.05 -8.03
C LEU A 65 12.10 -17.14 -8.78
N SER A 66 11.89 -18.28 -8.13
CA SER A 66 10.95 -19.28 -8.63
C SER A 66 9.50 -18.92 -8.22
N ALA A 67 8.52 -19.53 -8.90
CA ALA A 67 7.10 -19.34 -8.57
C ALA A 67 6.77 -19.81 -7.13
N GLU A 68 7.46 -20.84 -6.64
CA GLU A 68 7.36 -21.34 -5.26
C GLU A 68 7.90 -20.32 -4.26
N GLN A 69 9.04 -19.70 -4.56
CA GLN A 69 9.60 -18.65 -3.71
C GLN A 69 8.68 -17.43 -3.64
N ILE A 70 8.08 -17.05 -4.78
CA ILE A 70 7.09 -15.96 -4.83
C ILE A 70 5.87 -16.32 -3.98
N ARG A 71 5.31 -17.53 -4.14
CA ARG A 71 4.21 -18.02 -3.31
C ARG A 71 4.55 -17.95 -1.83
N ASP A 72 5.72 -18.38 -1.43
CA ASP A 72 6.16 -18.43 -0.03
C ASP A 72 6.33 -17.01 0.55
N GLU A 73 6.85 -16.06 -0.22
CA GLU A 73 6.95 -14.66 0.17
C GLU A 73 5.57 -14.00 0.29
N VAL A 74 4.63 -14.30 -0.62
CA VAL A 74 3.25 -13.83 -0.56
C VAL A 74 2.54 -14.43 0.65
N ALA A 75 2.64 -15.75 0.87
CA ALA A 75 2.03 -16.44 2.03
C ALA A 75 2.46 -15.83 3.36
N ALA A 76 3.73 -15.44 3.46
CA ALA A 76 4.32 -14.82 4.64
C ALA A 76 4.00 -13.31 4.77
N GLY A 77 3.34 -12.69 3.79
CA GLY A 77 3.02 -11.26 3.77
C GLY A 77 4.20 -10.35 3.44
N ARG A 78 5.34 -10.91 3.01
CA ARG A 78 6.55 -10.15 2.66
C ARG A 78 6.59 -9.69 1.20
N MET A 79 5.60 -10.13 0.41
CA MET A 79 5.42 -9.76 -0.99
C MET A 79 3.93 -9.60 -1.27
N VAL A 80 3.59 -8.65 -2.13
CA VAL A 80 2.23 -8.45 -2.65
C VAL A 80 2.25 -8.50 -4.17
N ILE A 81 1.14 -8.95 -4.75
CA ILE A 81 0.87 -8.91 -6.18
C ILE A 81 -0.42 -8.10 -6.34
N PRO A 82 -0.34 -6.77 -6.49
CA PRO A 82 -1.51 -5.92 -6.69
C PRO A 82 -2.12 -6.22 -8.07
N ALA A 83 -3.20 -6.97 -8.09
CA ALA A 83 -3.81 -7.42 -9.33
C ALA A 83 -5.31 -7.68 -9.11
N ASN A 84 -6.09 -6.59 -9.12
CA ASN A 84 -7.55 -6.67 -9.00
C ASN A 84 -8.13 -7.59 -10.07
N ILE A 85 -9.05 -8.47 -9.68
CA ILE A 85 -9.68 -9.44 -10.58
C ILE A 85 -10.39 -8.79 -11.78
N LYS A 86 -10.83 -7.54 -11.64
CA LYS A 86 -11.45 -6.75 -12.73
C LYS A 86 -10.38 -6.20 -13.67
N HIS A 87 -9.27 -5.67 -13.15
CA HIS A 87 -8.20 -5.13 -13.98
C HIS A 87 -7.48 -6.23 -14.78
N LEU A 88 -7.38 -7.44 -14.23
CA LEU A 88 -6.86 -8.61 -14.96
C LEU A 88 -7.63 -8.96 -16.24
N ALA A 89 -8.88 -8.51 -16.36
CA ALA A 89 -9.67 -8.68 -17.58
C ALA A 89 -9.29 -7.68 -18.71
N HIS A 90 -8.45 -6.68 -18.41
CA HIS A 90 -7.94 -5.68 -19.35
C HIS A 90 -6.48 -5.95 -19.72
N LYS A 91 -5.59 -4.96 -19.58
CA LYS A 91 -4.20 -5.03 -20.04
C LYS A 91 -3.18 -5.29 -18.94
N LEU A 92 -3.61 -5.43 -17.69
CA LEU A 92 -2.70 -5.57 -16.56
C LEU A 92 -1.72 -6.73 -16.77
N ASP A 93 -0.43 -6.44 -16.68
CA ASP A 93 0.65 -7.43 -16.63
C ASP A 93 1.12 -7.60 -15.17
N PRO A 94 0.74 -8.69 -14.48
CA PRO A 94 1.00 -8.89 -13.06
C PRO A 94 2.47 -8.70 -12.69
N MET A 95 2.69 -7.99 -11.58
CA MET A 95 4.00 -7.73 -11.00
C MET A 95 3.95 -7.89 -9.49
N CYS A 96 5.08 -7.97 -8.83
CA CYS A 96 5.14 -8.04 -7.38
C CYS A 96 5.88 -6.86 -6.77
N ILE A 97 5.54 -6.58 -5.51
CA ILE A 97 6.25 -5.64 -4.64
C ILE A 97 6.62 -6.41 -3.39
N GLY A 98 7.91 -6.50 -3.10
CA GLY A 98 8.36 -7.22 -1.93
C GLY A 98 9.87 -7.23 -1.84
N ARG A 99 10.34 -7.63 -0.67
CA ARG A 99 11.75 -7.58 -0.32
C ARG A 99 12.64 -8.47 -1.20
N ALA A 100 12.12 -9.59 -1.65
CA ALA A 100 12.86 -10.54 -2.47
C ALA A 100 12.95 -10.11 -3.94
N SER A 101 12.05 -9.25 -4.41
CA SER A 101 12.01 -8.78 -5.80
C SER A 101 12.91 -7.55 -6.03
N LYS A 102 13.08 -7.17 -7.30
CA LYS A 102 13.73 -5.91 -7.67
C LYS A 102 12.94 -4.72 -7.12
N THR A 103 13.65 -3.61 -6.81
CA THR A 103 13.02 -2.35 -6.40
C THR A 103 12.03 -1.86 -7.45
N LYS A 104 10.85 -1.45 -7.01
CA LYS A 104 9.79 -0.92 -7.86
C LYS A 104 9.71 0.60 -7.76
N VAL A 105 9.23 1.22 -8.84
CA VAL A 105 9.02 2.67 -8.90
C VAL A 105 7.55 2.92 -9.18
N ASN A 106 6.94 3.76 -8.35
CA ASN A 106 5.59 4.25 -8.57
C ASN A 106 5.63 5.67 -9.15
N ALA A 107 4.83 5.94 -10.16
CA ALA A 107 4.57 7.28 -10.68
C ALA A 107 3.24 7.80 -10.15
N ASN A 108 3.26 9.01 -9.56
CA ASN A 108 2.04 9.71 -9.17
C ASN A 108 1.58 10.63 -10.29
N MET A 109 0.32 10.56 -10.64
CA MET A 109 -0.32 11.44 -11.61
C MET A 109 -1.72 11.84 -11.12
N GLY A 110 -2.40 12.71 -11.85
CA GLY A 110 -3.78 13.06 -11.52
C GLY A 110 -4.19 14.41 -12.07
N ALA A 111 -5.46 14.49 -12.42
CA ALA A 111 -6.13 15.73 -12.85
C ALA A 111 -6.47 16.61 -11.63
N SER A 112 -6.37 17.91 -11.81
CA SER A 112 -6.84 18.92 -10.86
C SER A 112 -8.06 19.66 -11.42
N PRO A 113 -8.79 20.42 -10.58
CA PRO A 113 -9.94 21.22 -11.08
C PRO A 113 -9.58 22.25 -12.16
N VAL A 114 -8.30 22.58 -12.31
CA VAL A 114 -7.83 23.65 -13.21
C VAL A 114 -6.89 23.14 -14.32
N ALA A 115 -6.52 21.88 -14.29
CA ALA A 115 -5.58 21.31 -15.25
C ALA A 115 -5.79 19.81 -15.43
N SER A 116 -5.61 19.40 -16.70
CA SER A 116 -5.68 18.03 -17.18
C SER A 116 -7.10 17.51 -17.45
N ASN A 117 -7.18 16.59 -18.38
CA ASN A 117 -8.37 15.87 -18.80
C ASN A 117 -8.03 14.39 -19.01
N ILE A 118 -9.00 13.56 -19.39
CA ILE A 118 -8.83 12.11 -19.55
C ILE A 118 -7.72 11.77 -20.54
N ASP A 119 -7.67 12.44 -21.68
CA ASP A 119 -6.67 12.17 -22.72
C ASP A 119 -5.24 12.48 -22.23
N GLU A 120 -5.08 13.58 -21.51
CA GLU A 120 -3.80 13.96 -20.89
C GLU A 120 -3.40 12.99 -19.78
N GLU A 121 -4.35 12.45 -19.01
CA GLU A 121 -4.05 11.45 -17.99
C GLU A 121 -3.62 10.12 -18.63
N ILE A 122 -4.24 9.73 -19.76
CA ILE A 122 -3.78 8.55 -20.54
C ILE A 122 -2.38 8.79 -21.11
N GLU A 123 -2.09 9.99 -21.63
CA GLU A 123 -0.74 10.33 -22.10
C GLU A 123 0.30 10.23 -20.98
N LYS A 124 -0.03 10.74 -19.78
CA LYS A 124 0.85 10.62 -18.60
C LYS A 124 1.08 9.16 -18.19
N LEU A 125 0.03 8.32 -18.24
CA LEU A 125 0.14 6.88 -17.99
C LEU A 125 1.11 6.24 -18.98
N GLN A 126 0.94 6.48 -20.27
CA GLN A 126 1.82 5.95 -21.32
C GLN A 126 3.28 6.42 -21.15
N TRP A 127 3.48 7.66 -20.71
CA TRP A 127 4.80 8.17 -20.37
C TRP A 127 5.40 7.45 -19.16
N ALA A 128 4.61 7.25 -18.10
CA ALA A 128 5.06 6.53 -16.92
C ALA A 128 5.48 5.09 -17.27
N GLU A 129 4.68 4.38 -18.05
CA GLU A 129 4.98 3.01 -18.51
C GLU A 129 6.22 2.98 -19.42
N LYS A 130 6.34 3.91 -20.37
CA LYS A 130 7.50 4.05 -21.25
C LYS A 130 8.82 4.21 -20.46
N TRP A 131 8.76 4.93 -19.34
CA TRP A 131 9.89 5.15 -18.45
C TRP A 131 9.95 4.13 -17.31
N GLN A 132 9.26 2.98 -17.48
CA GLN A 132 9.33 1.81 -16.62
C GLN A 132 8.83 2.05 -15.19
N ALA A 133 7.82 2.89 -15.02
CA ALA A 133 7.05 2.88 -13.78
C ALA A 133 6.50 1.48 -13.56
N SER A 134 6.65 0.97 -12.36
CA SER A 134 6.17 -0.36 -11.98
C SER A 134 4.71 -0.34 -11.55
N THR A 135 4.25 0.79 -11.04
CA THR A 135 2.86 1.08 -10.67
C THR A 135 2.58 2.56 -10.91
N VAL A 136 1.31 2.90 -11.01
CA VAL A 136 0.84 4.30 -11.10
C VAL A 136 -0.21 4.56 -10.03
N MET A 137 -0.13 5.74 -9.39
CA MET A 137 -1.23 6.23 -8.54
C MET A 137 -1.98 7.35 -9.23
N ASP A 138 -3.29 7.17 -9.36
CA ASP A 138 -4.23 8.23 -9.71
C ASP A 138 -4.58 9.04 -8.46
N LEU A 139 -4.05 10.24 -8.39
CA LEU A 139 -4.30 11.21 -7.32
C LEU A 139 -5.20 12.36 -7.78
N SER A 140 -6.05 12.11 -8.76
CA SER A 140 -6.99 13.08 -9.31
C SER A 140 -7.90 13.66 -8.23
N THR A 141 -8.11 14.97 -8.29
CA THR A 141 -8.95 15.74 -7.36
C THR A 141 -9.95 16.65 -8.06
N GLY A 142 -10.05 16.56 -9.38
CA GLY A 142 -10.96 17.36 -10.21
C GLY A 142 -11.29 16.65 -11.51
N GLY A 143 -12.32 17.15 -12.19
CA GLY A 143 -12.90 16.52 -13.36
C GLY A 143 -13.83 15.34 -13.01
N ASP A 144 -14.15 14.54 -14.01
CA ASP A 144 -14.89 13.29 -13.81
C ASP A 144 -13.91 12.19 -13.36
N LEU A 145 -13.82 11.99 -12.04
CA LEU A 145 -12.88 11.03 -11.43
C LEU A 145 -13.16 9.60 -11.84
N ASP A 146 -14.43 9.24 -11.98
CA ASP A 146 -14.83 7.88 -12.29
C ASP A 146 -14.51 7.53 -13.75
N ALA A 147 -14.82 8.42 -14.68
CA ALA A 147 -14.47 8.26 -16.09
C ALA A 147 -12.92 8.24 -16.28
N THR A 148 -12.20 9.12 -15.59
CA THR A 148 -10.73 9.17 -15.66
C THR A 148 -10.13 7.87 -15.14
N ARG A 149 -10.55 7.39 -13.97
CA ARG A 149 -10.07 6.15 -13.38
C ARG A 149 -10.36 4.94 -14.25
N GLN A 150 -11.58 4.85 -14.78
CA GLN A 150 -11.96 3.77 -15.68
C GLN A 150 -11.07 3.74 -16.93
N ALA A 151 -10.83 4.90 -17.55
CA ALA A 151 -9.96 5.01 -18.70
C ALA A 151 -8.52 4.62 -18.41
N LEU A 152 -8.00 4.97 -17.23
CA LEU A 152 -6.66 4.56 -16.79
C LEU A 152 -6.57 3.05 -16.60
N ILE A 153 -7.54 2.42 -15.93
CA ILE A 153 -7.58 0.97 -15.70
C ILE A 153 -7.63 0.20 -17.03
N GLU A 154 -8.48 0.62 -17.97
CA GLU A 154 -8.63 -0.04 -19.26
C GLU A 154 -7.36 0.07 -20.14
N ASN A 155 -6.54 1.08 -19.92
CA ASN A 155 -5.34 1.33 -20.72
C ASN A 155 -4.03 0.98 -20.04
N SER A 156 -4.02 0.70 -18.74
CA SER A 156 -2.80 0.43 -17.99
C SER A 156 -2.33 -1.02 -18.13
N THR A 157 -1.02 -1.18 -18.30
CA THR A 157 -0.33 -2.47 -18.19
C THR A 157 0.28 -2.69 -16.78
N VAL A 158 0.24 -1.66 -15.93
CA VAL A 158 0.78 -1.68 -14.56
C VAL A 158 -0.34 -1.48 -13.53
N PRO A 159 -0.17 -1.94 -12.28
CA PRO A 159 -1.16 -1.73 -11.24
C PRO A 159 -1.49 -0.25 -11.03
N ILE A 160 -2.77 0.05 -10.87
CA ILE A 160 -3.30 1.37 -10.56
C ILE A 160 -3.69 1.46 -9.08
N GLY A 161 -3.15 2.47 -8.39
CA GLY A 161 -3.51 2.79 -7.02
C GLY A 161 -4.30 4.08 -6.90
N THR A 162 -5.13 4.19 -5.87
CA THR A 162 -5.87 5.42 -5.54
C THR A 162 -5.85 5.74 -4.05
N VAL A 163 -6.31 6.93 -3.71
CA VAL A 163 -6.56 7.38 -2.33
C VAL A 163 -8.05 7.66 -2.19
N PRO A 164 -8.88 6.68 -1.81
CA PRO A 164 -10.35 6.79 -1.89
C PRO A 164 -10.94 8.01 -1.18
N ILE A 165 -10.35 8.47 -0.07
CA ILE A 165 -10.84 9.65 0.65
C ILE A 165 -10.88 10.92 -0.21
N TYR A 166 -10.09 10.99 -1.29
CA TYR A 166 -10.14 12.16 -2.19
C TYR A 166 -11.46 12.20 -2.98
N SER A 167 -11.98 11.05 -3.38
CA SER A 167 -13.31 10.96 -4.02
C SER A 167 -14.44 11.15 -3.01
N MET A 168 -14.29 10.67 -1.77
CA MET A 168 -15.32 10.73 -0.73
C MET A 168 -15.77 12.15 -0.38
N ILE A 169 -14.88 13.15 -0.57
CA ILE A 169 -15.14 14.55 -0.21
C ILE A 169 -15.51 15.43 -1.40
N ILE A 170 -15.58 14.90 -2.62
CA ILE A 170 -16.00 15.69 -3.78
C ILE A 170 -17.52 15.90 -3.72
N GLY A 171 -17.93 17.17 -3.80
CA GLY A 171 -19.34 17.55 -3.71
C GLY A 171 -19.97 17.32 -2.33
N ARG A 172 -19.19 16.99 -1.30
CA ARG A 172 -19.63 16.69 0.06
C ARG A 172 -18.79 17.46 1.08
N LYS A 173 -19.39 17.83 2.19
CA LYS A 173 -18.63 18.35 3.32
C LYS A 173 -17.89 17.20 4.00
N LEU A 174 -16.68 17.45 4.47
CA LEU A 174 -15.90 16.44 5.19
C LEU A 174 -16.64 15.92 6.43
N GLU A 175 -17.39 16.80 7.08
CA GLU A 175 -18.17 16.50 8.27
C GLU A 175 -19.30 15.49 8.01
N ASP A 176 -19.75 15.36 6.75
CA ASP A 176 -20.81 14.41 6.36
C ASP A 176 -20.24 13.04 5.97
N LEU A 177 -18.92 12.84 6.11
CA LEU A 177 -18.30 11.54 5.88
C LEU A 177 -18.68 10.56 6.99
N ASP A 178 -19.23 9.42 6.60
CA ASP A 178 -19.57 8.32 7.50
C ASP A 178 -19.05 6.98 6.96
N GLU A 179 -19.28 5.93 7.69
CA GLU A 179 -18.84 4.58 7.36
C GLU A 179 -19.48 4.06 6.07
N GLN A 180 -20.75 4.39 5.81
CA GLN A 180 -21.44 3.97 4.60
C GLN A 180 -20.78 4.58 3.35
N VAL A 181 -20.48 5.88 3.38
CA VAL A 181 -19.78 6.57 2.29
C VAL A 181 -18.39 5.97 2.05
N ILE A 182 -17.69 5.61 3.12
CA ILE A 182 -16.38 4.96 3.01
C ILE A 182 -16.51 3.63 2.27
N LEU A 183 -17.40 2.77 2.71
CA LEU A 183 -17.57 1.42 2.13
C LEU A 183 -18.10 1.47 0.70
N GLU A 184 -19.07 2.35 0.41
CA GLU A 184 -19.59 2.54 -0.95
C GLU A 184 -18.49 3.02 -1.90
N THR A 185 -17.66 3.99 -1.49
CA THR A 185 -16.57 4.50 -2.33
C THR A 185 -15.48 3.44 -2.57
N VAL A 186 -15.08 2.73 -1.51
CA VAL A 186 -14.08 1.66 -1.62
C VAL A 186 -14.59 0.56 -2.55
N ARG A 187 -15.83 0.12 -2.38
CA ARG A 187 -16.47 -0.89 -3.24
C ARG A 187 -16.54 -0.43 -4.70
N HIS A 188 -17.02 0.78 -4.93
CA HIS A 188 -17.13 1.34 -6.27
C HIS A 188 -15.78 1.36 -7.02
N GLN A 189 -14.71 1.81 -6.36
CA GLN A 189 -13.39 1.83 -6.97
C GLN A 189 -12.79 0.43 -7.16
N ALA A 190 -13.09 -0.51 -6.25
CA ALA A 190 -12.70 -1.91 -6.40
C ALA A 190 -13.41 -2.57 -7.61
N GLU A 191 -14.69 -2.28 -7.81
CA GLU A 191 -15.49 -2.74 -8.95
C GLU A 191 -14.98 -2.19 -10.28
N GLN A 192 -14.46 -0.96 -10.31
CA GLN A 192 -13.79 -0.39 -11.48
C GLN A 192 -12.47 -1.11 -11.83
N GLY A 193 -11.80 -1.70 -10.84
CA GLY A 193 -10.57 -2.46 -11.05
C GLY A 193 -9.30 -1.87 -10.42
N VAL A 194 -9.41 -0.93 -9.48
CA VAL A 194 -8.25 -0.40 -8.77
C VAL A 194 -7.52 -1.52 -8.03
N ASP A 195 -6.20 -1.59 -8.18
CA ASP A 195 -5.38 -2.70 -7.69
C ASP A 195 -4.92 -2.53 -6.24
N TYR A 196 -4.77 -1.28 -5.80
CA TYR A 196 -4.42 -1.00 -4.40
C TYR A 196 -4.96 0.35 -3.92
N PHE A 197 -5.33 0.38 -2.64
CA PHE A 197 -5.83 1.59 -1.99
C PHE A 197 -4.90 2.11 -0.92
N THR A 198 -4.63 3.42 -0.94
CA THR A 198 -4.03 4.10 0.20
C THR A 198 -5.13 4.50 1.18
N ILE A 199 -5.16 3.85 2.34
CA ILE A 199 -6.12 4.10 3.42
C ILE A 199 -5.35 4.54 4.67
N HIS A 200 -5.66 5.75 5.18
CA HIS A 200 -4.96 6.36 6.32
C HIS A 200 -5.64 5.97 7.65
N ALA A 201 -5.71 4.67 7.94
CA ALA A 201 -6.35 4.15 9.14
C ALA A 201 -5.44 4.15 10.38
N GLY A 202 -4.13 4.40 10.21
CA GLY A 202 -3.14 4.37 11.30
C GLY A 202 -3.16 5.60 12.21
N ILE A 203 -3.66 6.74 11.73
CA ILE A 203 -3.83 7.91 12.58
C ILE A 203 -5.02 7.73 13.50
N LEU A 204 -4.79 7.78 14.83
CA LEU A 204 -5.82 7.64 15.84
C LEU A 204 -6.08 8.98 16.54
N LYS A 205 -7.25 9.08 17.19
CA LYS A 205 -7.64 10.25 17.96
C LYS A 205 -6.62 10.58 19.07
N GLU A 206 -6.07 9.57 19.72
CA GLU A 206 -5.05 9.74 20.76
C GLU A 206 -3.72 10.31 20.22
N HIS A 207 -3.46 10.19 18.91
CA HIS A 207 -2.27 10.75 18.29
C HIS A 207 -2.37 12.26 18.04
N LEU A 208 -3.57 12.83 17.97
CA LEU A 208 -3.80 14.23 17.59
C LEU A 208 -3.07 15.25 18.49
N PRO A 209 -2.97 15.06 19.84
CA PRO A 209 -2.20 15.98 20.68
C PRO A 209 -0.72 16.05 20.31
N LEU A 210 -0.15 14.97 19.78
CA LEU A 210 1.27 14.90 19.38
C LEU A 210 1.54 15.79 18.16
N ALA A 211 0.58 15.93 17.24
CA ALA A 211 0.71 16.78 16.06
C ALA A 211 0.94 18.26 16.40
N ARG A 212 0.50 18.72 17.57
CA ARG A 212 0.72 20.10 18.05
C ARG A 212 2.16 20.39 18.43
N LYS A 213 2.98 19.37 18.66
CA LYS A 213 4.40 19.49 18.98
C LYS A 213 5.28 19.68 17.73
N ARG A 214 4.73 19.40 16.54
CA ARG A 214 5.45 19.47 15.26
C ARG A 214 5.58 20.89 14.75
N LEU A 215 6.70 21.12 14.06
CA LEU A 215 6.96 22.37 13.36
C LEU A 215 5.97 22.56 12.19
N ILE A 216 5.73 21.49 11.41
CA ILE A 216 4.91 21.56 10.19
C ILE A 216 3.53 20.88 10.37
N GLY A 217 3.33 20.13 11.45
CA GLY A 217 2.07 19.44 11.74
C GLY A 217 1.81 18.23 10.87
N LEU A 218 0.63 18.13 10.25
CA LEU A 218 0.20 17.03 9.40
C LEU A 218 0.22 17.45 7.92
N VAL A 219 1.17 16.95 7.14
CA VAL A 219 1.34 17.28 5.72
C VAL A 219 0.65 16.30 4.78
N SER A 220 0.29 15.11 5.27
CA SER A 220 -0.52 14.17 4.50
C SER A 220 -1.93 14.72 4.32
N ARG A 221 -2.39 14.81 3.06
CA ARG A 221 -3.76 15.28 2.77
C ARG A 221 -4.80 14.35 3.41
N GLY A 222 -4.65 13.03 3.27
CA GLY A 222 -5.57 12.06 3.87
C GLY A 222 -5.52 12.12 5.40
N GLY A 223 -4.32 12.15 5.99
CA GLY A 223 -4.15 12.26 7.44
C GLY A 223 -4.75 13.53 8.02
N SER A 224 -4.53 14.70 7.39
CA SER A 224 -5.09 15.96 7.86
C SER A 224 -6.61 16.04 7.73
N LEU A 225 -7.20 15.46 6.68
CA LEU A 225 -8.66 15.35 6.53
C LEU A 225 -9.27 14.51 7.67
N LEU A 226 -8.71 13.34 7.94
CA LEU A 226 -9.19 12.47 9.02
C LEU A 226 -8.97 13.10 10.39
N ALA A 227 -7.84 13.77 10.62
CA ALA A 227 -7.61 14.52 11.86
C ALA A 227 -8.68 15.61 12.07
N LYS A 228 -9.02 16.39 11.03
CA LYS A 228 -10.09 17.38 11.09
C LYS A 228 -11.44 16.73 11.41
N TRP A 229 -11.76 15.61 10.76
CA TRP A 229 -12.98 14.86 11.00
C TRP A 229 -13.08 14.37 12.45
N MET A 230 -12.01 13.75 12.97
CA MET A 230 -11.93 13.27 14.34
C MET A 230 -12.11 14.40 15.37
N LEU A 231 -11.51 15.56 15.13
CA LEU A 231 -11.66 16.74 16.00
C LEU A 231 -13.08 17.28 15.99
N HIS A 232 -13.73 17.33 14.82
CA HIS A 232 -15.11 17.80 14.68
C HIS A 232 -16.09 16.89 15.40
N HIS A 233 -16.03 15.59 15.13
CA HIS A 233 -16.96 14.60 15.68
C HIS A 233 -16.60 14.13 17.08
N ARG A 234 -15.38 14.38 17.54
CA ARG A 234 -14.82 13.83 18.80
C ARG A 234 -14.86 12.30 18.85
N LYS A 235 -14.86 11.66 17.69
CA LYS A 235 -14.86 10.20 17.48
C LYS A 235 -13.51 9.71 16.98
N GLU A 236 -13.33 8.39 16.95
CA GLU A 236 -12.17 7.74 16.37
C GLU A 236 -12.20 7.83 14.84
N ASN A 237 -11.06 7.62 14.22
CA ASN A 237 -10.87 7.58 12.78
C ASN A 237 -11.86 6.61 12.12
N PRO A 238 -12.77 7.07 11.24
CA PRO A 238 -13.81 6.24 10.67
C PRO A 238 -13.26 5.12 9.77
N THR A 239 -12.06 5.30 9.18
CA THR A 239 -11.42 4.24 8.39
C THR A 239 -10.74 3.19 9.27
N ASN A 240 -10.40 3.50 10.52
CA ASN A 240 -9.94 2.52 11.50
C ASN A 240 -11.11 1.72 12.08
N THR A 241 -12.22 2.38 12.41
CA THR A 241 -13.42 1.71 12.94
C THR A 241 -14.08 0.79 11.91
N ALA A 242 -14.09 1.17 10.63
CA ALA A 242 -14.62 0.37 9.51
C ALA A 242 -13.59 -0.62 8.91
N TRP A 243 -12.46 -0.86 9.58
CA TRP A 243 -11.33 -1.58 8.97
C TRP A 243 -11.68 -2.97 8.48
N GLU A 244 -12.42 -3.75 9.27
CA GLU A 244 -12.79 -5.11 8.89
C GLU A 244 -13.75 -5.15 7.69
N ASP A 245 -14.69 -4.22 7.63
CA ASP A 245 -15.64 -4.12 6.52
C ASP A 245 -14.94 -3.66 5.23
N ILE A 246 -13.95 -2.77 5.35
CA ILE A 246 -13.06 -2.40 4.24
C ILE A 246 -12.27 -3.63 3.78
N CYS A 247 -11.71 -4.42 4.71
CA CYS A 247 -11.01 -5.66 4.37
C CYS A 247 -11.90 -6.64 3.59
N ASP A 248 -13.17 -6.79 3.98
CA ASP A 248 -14.09 -7.70 3.31
C ASP A 248 -14.36 -7.27 1.85
N VAL A 249 -14.51 -5.96 1.60
CA VAL A 249 -14.60 -5.42 0.24
C VAL A 249 -13.30 -5.68 -0.55
N MET A 250 -12.16 -5.40 0.04
CA MET A 250 -10.86 -5.55 -0.64
C MET A 250 -10.55 -7.01 -0.95
N ARG A 251 -10.94 -7.92 -0.05
CA ARG A 251 -10.82 -9.35 -0.28
C ARG A 251 -11.65 -9.83 -1.48
N GLU A 252 -12.87 -9.31 -1.64
CA GLU A 252 -13.79 -9.68 -2.72
C GLU A 252 -13.18 -9.45 -4.12
N TYR A 253 -12.36 -8.42 -4.27
CA TYR A 253 -11.76 -8.00 -5.56
C TYR A 253 -10.25 -8.24 -5.65
N ASP A 254 -9.63 -8.84 -4.63
CA ASP A 254 -8.17 -8.97 -4.46
C ASP A 254 -7.43 -7.64 -4.55
N VAL A 255 -7.98 -6.62 -3.91
CA VAL A 255 -7.33 -5.31 -3.80
C VAL A 255 -6.30 -5.34 -2.68
N THR A 256 -5.12 -4.76 -2.92
CA THR A 256 -4.04 -4.67 -1.95
C THR A 256 -4.15 -3.40 -1.11
N PHE A 257 -3.92 -3.46 0.20
CA PHE A 257 -3.71 -2.26 1.00
C PHE A 257 -2.35 -1.63 0.72
N SER A 258 -2.35 -0.29 0.59
CA SER A 258 -1.21 0.58 0.88
C SER A 258 -1.59 1.36 2.14
N ILE A 259 -1.26 0.84 3.34
CA ILE A 259 -1.68 1.51 4.57
C ILE A 259 -0.95 2.83 4.68
N GLY A 260 -1.71 3.94 4.61
CA GLY A 260 -1.18 5.29 4.44
C GLY A 260 -0.53 5.85 5.71
N ASP A 261 0.59 6.55 5.54
CA ASP A 261 1.32 7.28 6.58
C ASP A 261 0.75 8.69 6.79
N GLY A 262 -0.43 8.77 7.37
CA GLY A 262 -1.12 10.05 7.63
C GLY A 262 -0.32 11.02 8.50
N CYS A 263 0.58 10.49 9.31
CA CYS A 263 1.44 11.22 10.23
C CYS A 263 2.90 11.30 9.77
N ARG A 264 3.19 11.11 8.46
CA ARG A 264 4.55 11.26 7.97
C ARG A 264 5.10 12.66 8.23
N PRO A 265 6.41 12.81 8.55
CA PRO A 265 7.02 14.13 8.74
C PRO A 265 7.07 14.90 7.41
N GLY A 266 6.76 16.21 7.48
CA GLY A 266 6.83 17.13 6.36
C GLY A 266 8.10 17.93 6.29
N GLY A 267 8.99 17.76 7.27
CA GLY A 267 10.31 18.36 7.36
C GLY A 267 11.20 17.56 8.28
N LEU A 268 12.52 17.73 8.15
CA LEU A 268 13.52 16.98 8.91
C LEU A 268 13.39 17.16 10.43
N ALA A 269 12.89 18.33 10.87
CA ALA A 269 12.71 18.63 12.29
C ALA A 269 11.66 17.74 12.97
N ASP A 270 10.71 17.23 12.19
CA ASP A 270 9.63 16.37 12.67
C ASP A 270 9.89 14.86 12.41
N ALA A 271 11.07 14.54 11.83
CA ALA A 271 11.40 13.18 11.47
C ALA A 271 11.58 12.27 12.69
N THR A 272 11.07 11.05 12.59
CA THR A 272 11.22 10.00 13.62
C THR A 272 10.67 10.44 14.99
N ASP A 273 9.69 11.32 14.98
CA ASP A 273 9.06 11.82 16.21
C ASP A 273 8.04 10.82 16.78
N GLU A 274 7.57 11.14 17.98
CA GLU A 274 6.59 10.32 18.70
C GLU A 274 5.31 10.06 17.89
N LEU A 275 4.86 11.04 17.10
CA LEU A 275 3.66 10.92 16.26
C LEU A 275 3.86 9.94 15.12
N GLN A 276 4.97 10.05 14.39
CA GLN A 276 5.31 9.11 13.31
C GLN A 276 5.40 7.67 13.84
N LEU A 277 6.04 7.50 15.00
CA LEU A 277 6.25 6.18 15.57
C LEU A 277 4.96 5.57 16.13
N ALA A 278 4.10 6.36 16.76
CA ALA A 278 2.79 5.92 17.26
C ALA A 278 1.89 5.43 16.10
N GLU A 279 1.83 6.18 15.02
CA GLU A 279 1.11 5.72 13.82
C GLU A 279 1.71 4.43 13.23
N LEU A 280 3.04 4.31 13.19
CA LEU A 280 3.70 3.11 12.66
C LEU A 280 3.36 1.84 13.47
N VAL A 281 3.21 1.96 14.79
CA VAL A 281 2.74 0.85 15.63
C VAL A 281 1.33 0.43 15.23
N GLU A 282 0.42 1.39 15.05
CA GLU A 282 -0.94 1.07 14.63
C GLU A 282 -1.00 0.51 13.20
N ILE A 283 -0.17 0.98 12.28
CA ILE A 283 -0.04 0.40 10.94
C ILE A 283 0.38 -1.09 11.03
N GLY A 284 1.24 -1.43 11.97
CA GLY A 284 1.59 -2.82 12.26
C GLY A 284 0.40 -3.67 12.71
N ASN A 285 -0.43 -3.14 13.61
CA ASN A 285 -1.66 -3.78 14.07
C ASN A 285 -2.67 -3.99 12.93
N LEU A 286 -2.88 -2.96 12.12
CA LEU A 286 -3.76 -3.00 10.95
C LEU A 286 -3.27 -4.02 9.91
N THR A 287 -1.96 -4.14 9.73
CA THR A 287 -1.35 -5.14 8.84
C THR A 287 -1.74 -6.55 9.26
N GLU A 288 -1.61 -6.90 10.54
CA GLU A 288 -2.03 -8.22 11.01
C GLU A 288 -3.54 -8.44 10.88
N ARG A 289 -4.35 -7.41 11.16
CA ARG A 289 -5.82 -7.49 11.03
C ARG A 289 -6.22 -7.78 9.58
N ALA A 290 -5.63 -7.08 8.60
CA ALA A 290 -5.87 -7.32 7.18
C ALA A 290 -5.42 -8.73 6.73
N TRP A 291 -4.25 -9.18 7.16
CA TRP A 291 -3.78 -10.53 6.84
C TRP A 291 -4.68 -11.65 7.40
N ARG A 292 -5.32 -11.43 8.55
CA ARG A 292 -6.32 -12.37 9.09
C ARG A 292 -7.57 -12.44 8.24
N ARG A 293 -7.89 -11.35 7.53
CA ARG A 293 -9.00 -11.28 6.56
C ARG A 293 -8.61 -11.73 5.15
N GLY A 294 -7.37 -12.18 4.95
CA GLY A 294 -6.89 -12.66 3.64
C GLY A 294 -6.49 -11.56 2.66
N VAL A 295 -6.32 -10.32 3.12
CA VAL A 295 -5.98 -9.17 2.27
C VAL A 295 -4.48 -8.93 2.27
N GLN A 296 -3.91 -8.71 1.08
CA GLN A 296 -2.52 -8.32 0.89
C GLN A 296 -2.26 -6.91 1.42
N VAL A 297 -1.08 -6.69 2.00
CA VAL A 297 -0.70 -5.41 2.59
C VAL A 297 0.70 -5.01 2.18
N MET A 298 0.86 -3.79 1.71
CA MET A 298 2.07 -2.98 1.79
C MET A 298 1.78 -1.76 2.66
N VAL A 299 2.81 -1.16 3.25
CA VAL A 299 2.66 -0.01 4.14
C VAL A 299 3.40 1.19 3.58
N GLU A 300 2.86 2.39 3.78
CA GLU A 300 3.53 3.62 3.42
C GLU A 300 4.51 4.05 4.52
N GLY A 301 5.54 4.75 4.12
CA GLY A 301 6.62 5.16 5.00
C GLY A 301 6.97 6.64 4.89
N PRO A 302 7.98 7.08 5.69
CA PRO A 302 8.16 8.47 6.01
C PRO A 302 8.48 9.33 4.78
N GLY A 303 8.11 10.61 4.88
CA GLY A 303 8.42 11.62 3.90
C GLY A 303 9.84 12.17 4.09
N HIS A 304 10.00 13.21 4.91
CA HIS A 304 11.28 13.83 5.20
C HIS A 304 12.00 13.10 6.34
N VAL A 305 13.21 12.60 6.08
CA VAL A 305 14.03 11.92 7.09
C VAL A 305 15.49 12.25 6.86
N PRO A 306 16.25 12.68 7.89
CA PRO A 306 17.69 12.86 7.79
C PRO A 306 18.36 11.56 7.30
N PHE A 307 19.40 11.72 6.49
CA PHE A 307 20.06 10.59 5.82
C PHE A 307 20.52 9.50 6.79
N ASP A 308 21.06 9.88 7.94
CA ASP A 308 21.55 8.98 8.99
C ASP A 308 20.42 8.22 9.75
N GLN A 309 19.18 8.68 9.66
CA GLN A 309 18.02 8.03 10.30
C GLN A 309 17.26 7.07 9.37
N ILE A 310 17.58 7.04 8.10
CA ILE A 310 16.83 6.23 7.10
C ILE A 310 16.94 4.75 7.45
N GLU A 311 18.13 4.25 7.72
CA GLU A 311 18.34 2.84 8.08
C GLU A 311 17.54 2.44 9.32
N TYR A 312 17.52 3.30 10.34
CA TYR A 312 16.73 3.09 11.55
C TYR A 312 15.23 2.96 11.23
N ASN A 313 14.68 3.89 10.44
CA ASN A 313 13.28 3.85 10.03
C ASN A 313 12.94 2.57 9.24
N MET A 314 13.83 2.14 8.34
CA MET A 314 13.64 0.90 7.56
C MET A 314 13.62 -0.35 8.45
N LYS A 315 14.51 -0.41 9.46
CA LYS A 315 14.57 -1.52 10.41
C LYS A 315 13.34 -1.54 11.32
N LEU A 316 12.93 -0.37 11.79
CA LEU A 316 11.80 -0.22 12.69
C LEU A 316 10.48 -0.62 12.01
N GLN A 317 10.20 -0.09 10.79
CA GLN A 317 9.03 -0.50 10.00
C GLN A 317 9.01 -2.01 9.81
N ARG A 318 10.12 -2.59 9.43
CA ARG A 318 10.19 -4.03 9.22
C ARG A 318 9.83 -4.84 10.48
N SER A 319 10.26 -4.38 11.64
CA SER A 319 9.93 -5.02 12.90
C SER A 319 8.47 -4.85 13.26
N LEU A 320 7.97 -3.62 13.22
CA LEU A 320 6.62 -3.28 13.65
C LEU A 320 5.53 -3.74 12.65
N CYS A 321 5.83 -3.70 11.35
CA CYS A 321 4.89 -4.11 10.30
C CYS A 321 5.17 -5.53 9.77
N HIS A 322 5.81 -6.38 10.57
CA HIS A 322 5.96 -7.81 10.36
C HIS A 322 6.58 -8.20 9.02
N GLY A 323 7.39 -7.32 8.41
CA GLY A 323 8.05 -7.55 7.13
C GLY A 323 7.21 -7.23 5.89
N ALA A 324 6.05 -6.63 6.04
CA ALA A 324 5.26 -6.13 4.91
C ALA A 324 6.08 -5.20 4.02
N PRO A 325 5.86 -5.20 2.69
CA PRO A 325 6.55 -4.30 1.78
C PRO A 325 6.40 -2.83 2.17
N PHE A 326 7.46 -2.06 1.99
CA PHE A 326 7.51 -0.66 2.43
C PHE A 326 7.50 0.29 1.22
N TYR A 327 6.49 1.13 1.15
CA TYR A 327 6.31 2.15 0.13
C TYR A 327 6.77 3.51 0.66
N VAL A 328 7.94 3.98 0.25
CA VAL A 328 8.55 5.21 0.77
C VAL A 328 8.40 6.38 -0.19
N LEU A 329 8.25 7.59 0.35
CA LEU A 329 8.16 8.83 -0.44
C LEU A 329 9.52 9.20 -1.08
N GLY A 330 10.57 8.75 -0.53
CA GLY A 330 11.95 8.92 -0.91
C GLY A 330 12.81 8.02 -0.06
N PRO A 331 13.13 8.38 1.21
CA PRO A 331 12.83 9.66 1.90
C PRO A 331 13.54 10.89 1.34
N LEU A 332 12.94 12.06 1.57
CA LEU A 332 13.57 13.35 1.27
C LEU A 332 14.59 13.67 2.36
N VAL A 333 15.86 13.81 1.98
CA VAL A 333 16.98 13.91 2.92
C VAL A 333 17.34 15.34 3.34
N THR A 334 16.68 16.33 2.75
CA THR A 334 16.88 17.75 3.06
C THR A 334 15.65 18.58 2.77
N ASP A 335 15.45 19.68 3.52
CA ASP A 335 14.33 20.60 3.36
C ASP A 335 14.71 21.85 2.54
N ILE A 336 15.99 22.03 2.22
CA ILE A 336 16.48 23.24 1.55
C ILE A 336 16.51 23.15 0.02
N PHE A 337 15.84 22.18 -0.57
CA PHE A 337 15.88 21.89 -2.00
C PHE A 337 14.48 21.82 -2.64
N PRO A 338 13.63 22.85 -2.44
CA PRO A 338 12.27 22.84 -2.96
C PRO A 338 12.25 22.74 -4.50
N GLY A 339 11.33 21.90 -5.02
CA GLY A 339 11.22 21.63 -6.46
C GLY A 339 12.19 20.58 -7.00
N TYR A 340 13.15 20.10 -6.20
CA TYR A 340 14.11 19.07 -6.57
C TYR A 340 13.89 17.75 -5.79
N ASP A 341 12.64 17.47 -5.41
CA ASP A 341 12.26 16.29 -4.63
C ASP A 341 12.70 14.99 -5.31
N HIS A 342 12.72 14.96 -6.64
CA HIS A 342 13.20 13.81 -7.41
C HIS A 342 14.69 13.49 -7.16
N ILE A 343 15.52 14.50 -6.87
CA ILE A 343 16.94 14.31 -6.52
C ILE A 343 17.06 13.86 -5.06
N THR A 344 16.45 14.60 -4.13
CA THR A 344 16.53 14.31 -2.70
C THR A 344 15.89 12.98 -2.34
N SER A 345 14.77 12.63 -2.99
CA SER A 345 14.14 11.31 -2.88
C SER A 345 15.02 10.20 -3.46
N CYS A 346 15.72 10.44 -4.56
CA CYS A 346 16.64 9.43 -5.12
C CYS A 346 17.77 9.09 -4.15
N ILE A 347 18.33 10.09 -3.48
CA ILE A 347 19.37 9.91 -2.45
C ILE A 347 18.83 9.05 -1.30
N GLY A 348 17.68 9.45 -0.73
CA GLY A 348 17.07 8.72 0.39
C GLY A 348 16.60 7.32 0.01
N ALA A 349 16.08 7.14 -1.19
CA ALA A 349 15.67 5.83 -1.68
C ALA A 349 16.87 4.89 -1.89
N THR A 350 18.02 5.41 -2.30
CA THR A 350 19.25 4.62 -2.40
C THR A 350 19.67 4.14 -1.02
N ALA A 351 19.68 5.02 -0.02
CA ALA A 351 19.97 4.65 1.37
C ALA A 351 18.97 3.62 1.91
N ALA A 352 17.67 3.80 1.66
CA ALA A 352 16.65 2.86 2.07
C ALA A 352 16.81 1.47 1.42
N ALA A 353 17.15 1.42 0.13
CA ALA A 353 17.38 0.16 -0.59
C ALA A 353 18.68 -0.54 -0.14
N MET A 354 19.68 0.21 0.32
CA MET A 354 20.96 -0.31 0.82
C MET A 354 20.93 -0.70 2.29
N ALA A 355 19.91 -0.30 3.05
CA ALA A 355 19.83 -0.59 4.47
C ALA A 355 20.11 -2.08 4.77
N PRO A 356 21.05 -2.41 5.71
CA PRO A 356 21.66 -3.74 5.83
C PRO A 356 20.74 -4.78 6.47
N THR A 357 19.75 -5.12 5.74
CA THR A 357 18.90 -6.25 6.03
C THR A 357 18.43 -6.77 4.70
N LYS A 358 19.18 -7.64 4.04
CA LYS A 358 18.87 -8.27 2.74
C LYS A 358 17.77 -7.57 1.90
N PRO A 359 17.83 -7.46 0.60
CA PRO A 359 17.21 -6.45 -0.24
C PRO A 359 15.79 -6.03 0.22
N THR A 360 15.68 -4.80 0.65
CA THR A 360 14.40 -4.16 0.93
C THR A 360 13.91 -3.55 -0.38
N THR A 361 12.75 -3.95 -0.81
CA THR A 361 12.08 -3.26 -1.90
C THR A 361 11.38 -2.03 -1.35
N ALA A 362 11.99 -0.88 -1.57
CA ALA A 362 11.32 0.39 -1.39
C ALA A 362 10.62 0.75 -2.71
N LEU A 363 9.33 0.96 -2.67
CA LEU A 363 8.60 1.54 -3.78
C LEU A 363 8.82 3.05 -3.74
N LYS A 364 9.34 3.65 -4.80
CA LYS A 364 9.57 5.11 -4.87
C LYS A 364 8.32 5.83 -5.36
N ARG A 365 7.98 6.95 -4.72
CA ARG A 365 7.08 7.95 -5.30
C ARG A 365 7.87 8.91 -6.17
N HIS A 366 7.56 8.99 -7.45
CA HIS A 366 7.92 10.11 -8.30
C HIS A 366 6.64 10.81 -8.73
N ARG A 367 6.56 12.12 -8.55
CA ARG A 367 5.59 12.92 -9.30
C ARG A 367 6.07 12.97 -10.75
N ALA A 368 5.22 12.54 -11.67
CA ALA A 368 5.38 12.92 -13.05
C ALA A 368 5.04 14.43 -13.14
N THR A 369 6.06 15.26 -13.02
CA THR A 369 5.94 16.69 -13.36
C THR A 369 6.27 16.83 -14.83
N ARG A 370 5.42 17.57 -15.54
CA ARG A 370 5.76 18.10 -16.87
C ARG A 370 6.93 19.07 -16.77
#